data_8e4a825f38a6381ec7f90fbc9a69017a
#
_entry.id   8e4a825f38a6381ec7f90fbc9a69017a
#
_cell.length_a   1.000
_cell.length_b   1.000
_cell.length_c   1.000
_cell.angle_alpha   90.00
_cell.angle_beta   90.00
_cell.angle_gamma   90.00
#
_symmetry.space_group_name_H-M   'P 1'
#
loop_
_entity.id
_entity.type
_entity.pdbx_description
1 polymer ?
#
loop_
_entity_poly.entity_id
_entity_poly.type
_entity_poly.pdbx_seq_one_letter_code
_entity_poly.pdbx_strand_id
1 'polypeptide(L)'
;MNNIDIYNYDMKPGKTVLIGNFAMVEGALAAGCRFFAGYPITPQNDVPEKMSVRLPQLGGRFIQMEDEIGSISAVIGASFAGVKAMTSTSGPGFSLMQESLSWAACVEVPIVVCDVQRTGPGSGIVSLPHQSDIIQAQYGGNGEYKVIAYAPASCQELFDFTFDAFNDAEKWHVPVFVFSDAWLGNVRERVIIPSLEEINEKIIPRKPMPEDMSKWIPFSKKIGEKIVVPEAVPTLGYDSFPDWLSSVSHNPLGLPTEDSPVSYKMIEAICDKITKNEDKICRTKSYYLDDADIAVVTYGFPSRPALAAVREAREAGIKVGLLRLLTVWPFPTKEMHELSEKVKKIIDVEMNWGQMLVWMQANLAEGTEIYFVPEISKLHEPKDILKKIKEVAA
;
A
#
# COMPACT_ATOMS: atom_id res chain seq x y z
N MET A 1 -30.62 -0.02 6.24
CA MET A 1 -29.57 -0.89 6.81
C MET A 1 -29.16 -0.27 8.14
N ASN A 2 -29.16 -1.06 9.23
CA ASN A 2 -28.70 -0.57 10.52
C ASN A 2 -27.27 -0.06 10.33
N ASN A 3 -26.96 1.13 10.82
CA ASN A 3 -25.61 1.63 10.93
C ASN A 3 -24.77 0.54 11.61
N ILE A 4 -23.97 -0.18 10.83
CA ILE A 4 -22.95 -1.05 11.42
C ILE A 4 -22.09 -0.10 12.20
N ASP A 5 -22.11 -0.25 13.52
CA ASP A 5 -21.29 0.57 14.41
C ASP A 5 -19.80 0.26 14.08
N ILE A 6 -19.24 1.06 13.17
CA ILE A 6 -17.84 0.91 12.75
C ILE A 6 -16.87 1.16 13.89
N TYR A 7 -17.38 1.68 15.00
CA TYR A 7 -16.63 2.10 16.18
C TYR A 7 -16.61 1.07 17.31
N ASN A 8 -17.07 -0.18 17.07
CA ASN A 8 -17.05 -1.24 18.08
C ASN A 8 -15.75 -2.04 18.14
N TYR A 9 -14.62 -1.45 17.69
CA TYR A 9 -13.32 -2.08 17.83
C TYR A 9 -13.02 -2.34 19.31
N ASP A 10 -12.71 -3.58 19.66
CA ASP A 10 -12.76 -4.11 21.04
C ASP A 10 -11.37 -4.48 21.60
N MET A 11 -10.30 -4.24 20.85
CA MET A 11 -8.96 -4.52 21.34
C MET A 11 -8.58 -3.54 22.47
N LYS A 12 -8.09 -4.10 23.59
CA LYS A 12 -7.70 -3.28 24.73
C LYS A 12 -6.58 -2.31 24.36
N PRO A 13 -6.77 -0.99 24.59
CA PRO A 13 -5.74 0.01 24.32
C PRO A 13 -4.47 -0.24 25.12
N GLY A 14 -3.34 0.18 24.57
CA GLY A 14 -2.05 0.11 25.21
C GLY A 14 -1.10 -0.90 24.58
N LYS A 15 -0.07 -1.29 25.33
CA LYS A 15 1.01 -2.15 24.84
C LYS A 15 0.58 -3.61 24.77
N THR A 16 0.76 -4.24 23.62
CA THR A 16 0.58 -5.68 23.42
C THR A 16 1.73 -6.25 22.59
N VAL A 17 1.81 -7.56 22.45
CA VAL A 17 2.78 -8.25 21.59
C VAL A 17 2.01 -8.99 20.51
N LEU A 18 2.29 -8.66 19.25
CA LEU A 18 1.66 -9.28 18.08
C LEU A 18 2.73 -9.78 17.10
N ILE A 19 2.41 -10.81 16.33
CA ILE A 19 3.12 -11.08 15.08
C ILE A 19 2.68 -10.06 14.02
N GLY A 20 3.53 -9.84 13.01
CA GLY A 20 3.25 -8.85 11.96
C GLY A 20 1.91 -9.06 11.27
N ASN A 21 1.60 -10.30 10.87
CA ASN A 21 0.32 -10.65 10.24
C ASN A 21 -0.90 -10.31 11.15
N PHE A 22 -0.78 -10.49 12.46
CA PHE A 22 -1.85 -10.09 13.39
C PHE A 22 -1.94 -8.58 13.61
N ALA A 23 -0.81 -7.88 13.60
CA ALA A 23 -0.80 -6.42 13.67
C ALA A 23 -1.50 -5.80 12.44
N MET A 24 -1.27 -6.34 11.25
CA MET A 24 -1.97 -5.99 10.02
C MET A 24 -3.49 -6.18 10.15
N VAL A 25 -3.93 -7.33 10.67
CA VAL A 25 -5.36 -7.61 10.91
C VAL A 25 -5.97 -6.60 11.86
N GLU A 26 -5.35 -6.35 13.01
CA GLU A 26 -5.89 -5.43 14.00
C GLU A 26 -5.90 -3.98 13.48
N GLY A 27 -4.92 -3.57 12.66
CA GLY A 27 -4.92 -2.28 11.96
C GLY A 27 -6.11 -2.13 11.01
N ALA A 28 -6.42 -3.19 10.24
CA ALA A 28 -7.58 -3.20 9.35
C ALA A 28 -8.90 -3.11 10.12
N LEU A 29 -9.04 -3.88 11.20
CA LEU A 29 -10.25 -3.89 12.02
C LEU A 29 -10.48 -2.55 12.73
N ALA A 30 -9.40 -1.93 13.23
CA ALA A 30 -9.41 -0.58 13.81
C ALA A 30 -9.82 0.48 12.77
N ALA A 31 -9.42 0.31 11.49
CA ALA A 31 -9.84 1.18 10.39
C ALA A 31 -11.29 0.96 9.93
N GLY A 32 -12.02 0.03 10.56
CA GLY A 32 -13.41 -0.25 10.23
C GLY A 32 -13.61 -1.29 9.13
N CYS A 33 -12.61 -2.12 8.81
CA CYS A 33 -12.78 -3.27 7.93
C CYS A 33 -13.82 -4.22 8.51
N ARG A 34 -14.85 -4.56 7.70
CA ARG A 34 -15.91 -5.49 8.12
C ARG A 34 -16.18 -6.60 7.10
N PHE A 35 -15.36 -6.68 6.06
CA PHE A 35 -15.40 -7.77 5.09
C PHE A 35 -13.99 -8.20 4.68
N PHE A 36 -13.76 -9.49 4.72
CA PHE A 36 -12.56 -10.14 4.22
C PHE A 36 -12.93 -11.33 3.36
N ALA A 37 -12.38 -11.40 2.17
CA ALA A 37 -12.38 -12.61 1.36
C ALA A 37 -10.94 -12.98 1.00
N GLY A 38 -10.57 -14.24 1.10
CA GLY A 38 -9.20 -14.66 0.83
C GLY A 38 -9.05 -16.14 0.58
N TYR A 39 -7.89 -16.49 0.00
CA TYR A 39 -7.45 -17.86 -0.22
C TYR A 39 -6.18 -18.13 0.59
N PRO A 40 -6.05 -19.29 1.25
CA PRO A 40 -4.88 -19.63 2.05
C PRO A 40 -3.63 -19.75 1.19
N ILE A 41 -2.63 -18.93 1.46
CA ILE A 41 -1.32 -18.98 0.79
C ILE A 41 -0.22 -18.59 1.78
N THR A 42 0.87 -19.38 1.84
CA THR A 42 2.04 -19.06 2.67
C THR A 42 2.79 -17.84 2.10
N PRO A 43 3.24 -16.86 2.92
CA PRO A 43 3.30 -16.86 4.39
C PRO A 43 2.19 -16.05 5.10
N GLN A 44 1.08 -15.73 4.42
CA GLN A 44 0.02 -14.88 4.98
C GLN A 44 -1.11 -15.64 5.68
N ASN A 45 -1.03 -16.96 5.84
CA ASN A 45 -2.11 -17.81 6.37
C ASN A 45 -2.68 -17.33 7.73
N ASP A 46 -1.85 -16.72 8.59
CA ASP A 46 -2.30 -16.17 9.87
C ASP A 46 -3.32 -15.02 9.70
N VAL A 47 -3.28 -14.31 8.56
CA VAL A 47 -4.22 -13.20 8.30
C VAL A 47 -5.65 -13.72 8.15
N PRO A 48 -5.99 -14.64 7.20
CA PRO A 48 -7.34 -15.19 7.10
C PRO A 48 -7.76 -15.97 8.35
N GLU A 49 -6.85 -16.70 9.01
CA GLU A 49 -7.16 -17.39 10.27
C GLU A 49 -7.61 -16.38 11.33
N LYS A 50 -6.88 -15.30 11.53
CA LYS A 50 -7.23 -14.27 12.50
C LYS A 50 -8.51 -13.53 12.10
N MET A 51 -8.69 -13.21 10.82
CA MET A 51 -9.90 -12.54 10.29
C MET A 51 -11.14 -13.41 10.47
N SER A 52 -11.03 -14.75 10.29
CA SER A 52 -12.16 -15.67 10.46
C SER A 52 -12.73 -15.65 11.88
N VAL A 53 -11.90 -15.36 12.87
CA VAL A 53 -12.29 -15.26 14.29
C VAL A 53 -12.76 -13.84 14.63
N ARG A 54 -11.99 -12.82 14.20
CA ARG A 54 -12.19 -11.43 14.63
C ARG A 54 -13.38 -10.74 13.96
N LEU A 55 -13.55 -10.94 12.65
CA LEU A 55 -14.63 -10.27 11.90
C LEU A 55 -16.04 -10.60 12.44
N PRO A 56 -16.39 -11.88 12.69
CA PRO A 56 -17.71 -12.19 13.28
C PRO A 56 -17.94 -11.54 14.65
N GLN A 57 -16.89 -11.39 15.48
CA GLN A 57 -16.97 -10.71 16.77
C GLN A 57 -17.34 -9.23 16.64
N LEU A 58 -16.93 -8.59 15.52
CA LEU A 58 -17.19 -7.19 15.21
C LEU A 58 -18.38 -7.00 14.24
N GLY A 59 -19.20 -8.00 14.03
CA GLY A 59 -20.36 -7.96 13.12
C GLY A 59 -20.00 -7.99 11.64
N GLY A 60 -18.74 -8.25 11.31
CA GLY A 60 -18.24 -8.38 9.93
C GLY A 60 -18.46 -9.78 9.34
N ARG A 61 -17.96 -9.96 8.11
CA ARG A 61 -18.03 -11.22 7.36
C ARG A 61 -16.68 -11.65 6.87
N PHE A 62 -16.36 -12.92 7.04
CA PHE A 62 -15.21 -13.62 6.51
C PHE A 62 -15.68 -14.66 5.50
N ILE A 63 -15.02 -14.74 4.34
CA ILE A 63 -15.27 -15.76 3.32
C ILE A 63 -13.94 -16.32 2.85
N GLN A 64 -13.79 -17.63 2.92
CA GLN A 64 -12.71 -18.33 2.21
C GLN A 64 -13.20 -18.63 0.79
N MET A 65 -12.40 -18.20 -0.19
CA MET A 65 -12.69 -18.41 -1.61
C MET A 65 -11.86 -19.59 -2.14
N GLU A 66 -12.15 -20.02 -3.37
CA GLU A 66 -11.41 -21.09 -4.05
C GLU A 66 -10.06 -20.63 -4.61
N ASP A 67 -9.93 -19.33 -4.90
CA ASP A 67 -8.71 -18.70 -5.42
C ASP A 67 -8.68 -17.19 -5.15
N GLU A 68 -7.62 -16.54 -5.59
CA GLU A 68 -7.43 -15.11 -5.43
C GLU A 68 -8.28 -14.28 -6.38
N ILE A 69 -8.69 -14.80 -7.53
CA ILE A 69 -9.60 -14.12 -8.49
C ILE A 69 -10.98 -13.97 -7.83
N GLY A 70 -11.49 -15.05 -7.25
CA GLY A 70 -12.72 -15.00 -6.48
C GLY A 70 -12.62 -14.08 -5.26
N SER A 71 -11.47 -14.11 -4.56
CA SER A 71 -11.22 -13.28 -3.39
C SER A 71 -11.29 -11.80 -3.70
N ILE A 72 -10.55 -11.32 -4.70
CA ILE A 72 -10.54 -9.91 -5.06
C ILE A 72 -11.90 -9.44 -5.61
N SER A 73 -12.59 -10.28 -6.39
CA SER A 73 -13.92 -9.99 -6.93
C SER A 73 -14.94 -9.82 -5.79
N ALA A 74 -14.90 -10.67 -4.77
CA ALA A 74 -15.76 -10.56 -3.60
C ALA A 74 -15.47 -9.30 -2.77
N VAL A 75 -14.20 -8.90 -2.64
CA VAL A 75 -13.78 -7.67 -1.94
C VAL A 75 -14.29 -6.43 -2.68
N ILE A 76 -14.15 -6.39 -4.00
CA ILE A 76 -14.68 -5.30 -4.84
C ILE A 76 -16.21 -5.21 -4.68
N GLY A 77 -16.92 -6.34 -4.78
CA GLY A 77 -18.37 -6.39 -4.59
C GLY A 77 -18.81 -5.92 -3.19
N ALA A 78 -18.10 -6.32 -2.13
CA ALA A 78 -18.36 -5.86 -0.78
C ALA A 78 -18.13 -4.36 -0.60
N SER A 79 -17.10 -3.81 -1.24
CA SER A 79 -16.85 -2.38 -1.24
C SER A 79 -17.98 -1.61 -1.92
N PHE A 80 -18.52 -2.09 -3.05
CA PHE A 80 -19.72 -1.53 -3.67
C PHE A 80 -20.99 -1.73 -2.84
N ALA A 81 -21.04 -2.73 -1.96
CA ALA A 81 -22.11 -2.85 -1.00
C ALA A 81 -21.97 -1.89 0.22
N GLY A 82 -21.03 -0.97 0.18
CA GLY A 82 -20.84 0.07 1.20
C GLY A 82 -19.98 -0.37 2.40
N VAL A 83 -19.25 -1.47 2.28
CA VAL A 83 -18.46 -2.03 3.39
C VAL A 83 -16.98 -1.85 3.11
N LYS A 84 -16.20 -1.40 4.10
CA LYS A 84 -14.73 -1.42 4.02
C LYS A 84 -14.25 -2.86 3.96
N ALA A 85 -13.55 -3.20 2.89
CA ALA A 85 -13.20 -4.57 2.54
C ALA A 85 -11.71 -4.73 2.20
N MET A 86 -11.16 -5.90 2.51
CA MET A 86 -9.79 -6.25 2.16
C MET A 86 -9.63 -7.72 1.80
N THR A 87 -8.52 -8.00 1.14
CA THR A 87 -7.93 -9.34 1.01
C THR A 87 -6.45 -9.31 1.40
N SER A 88 -5.88 -10.49 1.60
CA SER A 88 -4.44 -10.68 1.71
C SER A 88 -3.99 -11.85 0.84
N THR A 89 -2.76 -11.76 0.33
CA THR A 89 -2.18 -12.73 -0.58
C THR A 89 -0.66 -12.77 -0.49
N SER A 90 -0.01 -13.45 -1.43
CA SER A 90 1.44 -13.54 -1.60
C SER A 90 1.77 -13.91 -3.05
N GLY A 91 2.75 -13.24 -3.66
CA GLY A 91 3.38 -13.62 -4.93
C GLY A 91 2.42 -14.05 -6.04
N PRO A 92 2.29 -15.37 -6.32
CA PRO A 92 1.46 -15.85 -7.43
C PRO A 92 -0.02 -15.50 -7.26
N GLY A 93 -0.55 -15.43 -6.02
CA GLY A 93 -1.91 -14.97 -5.78
C GLY A 93 -2.09 -13.50 -6.09
N PHE A 94 -1.08 -12.66 -5.83
CA PHE A 94 -1.08 -11.26 -6.24
C PHE A 94 -1.10 -11.12 -7.76
N SER A 95 -0.39 -12.00 -8.47
CA SER A 95 -0.43 -12.05 -9.94
C SER A 95 -1.83 -12.37 -10.49
N LEU A 96 -2.58 -13.28 -9.85
CA LEU A 96 -3.94 -13.62 -10.26
C LEU A 96 -4.95 -12.47 -10.06
N MET A 97 -4.67 -11.53 -9.17
CA MET A 97 -5.57 -10.40 -8.88
C MET A 97 -5.43 -9.24 -9.88
N GLN A 98 -4.41 -9.19 -10.73
CA GLN A 98 -4.00 -7.98 -11.44
C GLN A 98 -5.06 -7.41 -12.39
N GLU A 99 -5.78 -8.25 -13.11
CA GLU A 99 -6.88 -7.80 -13.97
C GLU A 99 -7.97 -7.10 -13.16
N SER A 100 -8.45 -7.77 -12.10
CA SER A 100 -9.48 -7.21 -11.22
C SER A 100 -9.02 -5.94 -10.49
N LEU A 101 -7.72 -5.81 -10.17
CA LEU A 101 -7.14 -4.59 -9.58
C LEU A 101 -7.13 -3.43 -10.56
N SER A 102 -6.84 -3.68 -11.84
CA SER A 102 -6.94 -2.64 -12.87
C SER A 102 -8.38 -2.16 -13.05
N TRP A 103 -9.33 -3.10 -13.03
CA TRP A 103 -10.76 -2.76 -13.05
C TRP A 103 -11.18 -1.97 -11.80
N ALA A 104 -10.74 -2.38 -10.61
CA ALA A 104 -11.02 -1.66 -9.37
C ALA A 104 -10.52 -0.20 -9.41
N ALA A 105 -9.36 0.04 -10.04
CA ALA A 105 -8.84 1.39 -10.25
C ALA A 105 -9.68 2.17 -11.28
N CYS A 106 -10.12 1.53 -12.35
CA CYS A 106 -10.99 2.13 -13.38
C CYS A 106 -12.32 2.59 -12.80
N VAL A 107 -12.96 1.76 -11.96
CA VAL A 107 -14.24 2.07 -11.31
C VAL A 107 -14.09 2.75 -9.96
N GLU A 108 -12.88 3.17 -9.62
CA GLU A 108 -12.56 3.97 -8.45
C GLU A 108 -13.08 3.39 -7.11
N VAL A 109 -13.00 2.06 -6.97
CA VAL A 109 -13.49 1.39 -5.77
C VAL A 109 -12.41 1.33 -4.68
N PRO A 110 -12.69 1.83 -3.46
CA PRO A 110 -11.73 1.79 -2.35
C PRO A 110 -11.67 0.38 -1.75
N ILE A 111 -10.52 -0.25 -1.91
CA ILE A 111 -10.19 -1.56 -1.34
C ILE A 111 -8.76 -1.57 -0.81
N VAL A 112 -8.46 -2.45 0.12
CA VAL A 112 -7.11 -2.68 0.62
C VAL A 112 -6.67 -4.10 0.29
N VAL A 113 -5.47 -4.24 -0.25
CA VAL A 113 -4.82 -5.53 -0.52
C VAL A 113 -3.51 -5.58 0.23
N CYS A 114 -3.35 -6.58 1.08
CA CYS A 114 -2.10 -6.82 1.80
C CYS A 114 -1.35 -7.96 1.12
N ASP A 115 -0.11 -7.71 0.74
CA ASP A 115 0.76 -8.72 0.15
C ASP A 115 1.92 -9.04 1.10
N VAL A 116 1.93 -10.27 1.61
CA VAL A 116 3.04 -10.79 2.40
C VAL A 116 4.00 -11.48 1.46
N GLN A 117 4.94 -10.71 0.94
CA GLN A 117 5.82 -11.08 -0.16
C GLN A 117 6.74 -12.26 0.20
N ARG A 118 6.97 -13.11 -0.78
CA ARG A 118 7.85 -14.26 -0.71
C ARG A 118 8.72 -14.39 -1.93
N THR A 119 9.75 -15.22 -1.87
CA THR A 119 10.64 -15.45 -3.00
C THR A 119 9.88 -16.01 -4.20
N GLY A 120 9.99 -15.34 -5.35
CA GLY A 120 9.60 -15.80 -6.67
C GLY A 120 10.83 -16.22 -7.51
N PRO A 121 10.69 -16.46 -8.83
CA PRO A 121 9.44 -16.50 -9.61
C PRO A 121 8.59 -17.76 -9.40
N GLY A 122 7.35 -17.71 -9.90
CA GLY A 122 6.39 -18.80 -9.72
C GLY A 122 6.02 -18.97 -8.25
N SER A 123 5.90 -20.22 -7.77
CA SER A 123 5.67 -20.50 -6.35
C SER A 123 6.86 -20.18 -5.46
N GLY A 124 8.05 -20.13 -6.01
CA GLY A 124 9.30 -19.74 -5.36
C GLY A 124 9.62 -20.53 -4.09
N ILE A 125 10.18 -19.84 -3.08
CA ILE A 125 10.41 -20.40 -1.74
C ILE A 125 9.41 -19.79 -0.79
N VAL A 126 8.36 -20.53 -0.48
CA VAL A 126 7.14 -20.03 0.16
C VAL A 126 7.31 -19.43 1.57
N SER A 127 8.38 -19.79 2.29
CA SER A 127 8.65 -19.34 3.66
C SER A 127 9.78 -18.33 3.77
N LEU A 128 10.41 -17.93 2.67
CA LEU A 128 11.51 -16.98 2.67
C LEU A 128 11.09 -15.60 2.16
N PRO A 129 11.63 -14.53 2.76
CA PRO A 129 11.23 -13.15 2.45
C PRO A 129 11.78 -12.72 1.09
N HIS A 130 11.03 -11.81 0.46
CA HIS A 130 11.43 -11.11 -0.75
C HIS A 130 10.63 -9.81 -0.90
N GLN A 131 11.01 -8.96 -1.84
CA GLN A 131 10.28 -7.74 -2.21
C GLN A 131 10.05 -7.72 -3.73
N SER A 132 9.45 -8.81 -4.26
CA SER A 132 9.36 -9.05 -5.71
C SER A 132 8.11 -8.49 -6.38
N ASP A 133 7.12 -8.06 -5.61
CA ASP A 133 5.79 -7.74 -6.15
C ASP A 133 5.52 -6.22 -6.25
N ILE A 134 6.56 -5.41 -5.98
CA ILE A 134 6.44 -3.93 -5.87
C ILE A 134 6.05 -3.29 -7.20
N ILE A 135 6.75 -3.62 -8.30
CA ILE A 135 6.44 -3.06 -9.63
C ILE A 135 5.08 -3.56 -10.10
N GLN A 136 4.74 -4.80 -9.79
CA GLN A 136 3.50 -5.42 -10.20
C GLN A 136 2.26 -4.70 -9.66
N ALA A 137 2.33 -4.09 -8.47
CA ALA A 137 1.23 -3.32 -7.91
C ALA A 137 0.79 -2.16 -8.81
N GLN A 138 1.75 -1.49 -9.43
CA GLN A 138 1.48 -0.33 -10.29
C GLN A 138 1.29 -0.72 -11.76
N TYR A 139 1.97 -1.79 -12.22
CA TYR A 139 2.09 -2.13 -13.64
C TYR A 139 1.68 -3.56 -13.97
N GLY A 140 1.08 -4.28 -13.04
CA GLY A 140 0.67 -5.67 -13.27
C GLY A 140 -0.65 -5.83 -14.02
N GLY A 141 -1.56 -4.86 -13.89
CA GLY A 141 -2.82 -4.83 -14.64
C GLY A 141 -2.68 -4.16 -16.00
N ASN A 142 -3.75 -4.14 -16.75
CA ASN A 142 -3.81 -3.49 -18.06
C ASN A 142 -4.25 -2.02 -17.93
N GLY A 143 -3.80 -1.20 -18.89
CA GLY A 143 -4.18 0.22 -18.99
C GLY A 143 -3.41 1.15 -18.04
N GLU A 144 -3.92 2.38 -17.96
CA GLU A 144 -3.30 3.47 -17.22
C GLU A 144 -4.07 3.76 -15.93
N TYR A 145 -3.45 3.58 -14.78
CA TYR A 145 -3.98 3.90 -13.47
C TYR A 145 -2.84 4.19 -12.48
N LYS A 146 -3.17 4.69 -11.31
CA LYS A 146 -2.24 4.89 -10.20
C LYS A 146 -2.78 4.27 -8.93
N VAL A 147 -1.87 3.79 -8.09
CA VAL A 147 -2.17 3.15 -6.81
C VAL A 147 -1.39 3.80 -5.68
N ILE A 148 -1.77 3.49 -4.45
CA ILE A 148 -1.00 3.83 -3.25
C ILE A 148 -0.46 2.53 -2.65
N ALA A 149 0.81 2.52 -2.25
CA ALA A 149 1.43 1.34 -1.66
C ALA A 149 2.39 1.70 -0.53
N TYR A 150 2.22 1.05 0.60
CA TYR A 150 3.02 1.19 1.80
C TYR A 150 4.00 0.04 1.99
N ALA A 151 5.19 0.36 2.52
CA ALA A 151 6.24 -0.62 2.85
C ALA A 151 6.65 -0.53 4.34
N PRO A 152 5.88 -1.14 5.25
CA PRO A 152 6.19 -1.18 6.68
C PRO A 152 7.45 -1.97 6.99
N ALA A 153 8.13 -1.66 8.11
CA ALA A 153 9.32 -2.35 8.59
C ALA A 153 9.23 -2.83 10.04
N SER A 154 8.06 -2.72 10.67
CA SER A 154 7.80 -3.20 12.02
C SER A 154 6.34 -3.62 12.18
N CYS A 155 6.05 -4.42 13.23
CA CYS A 155 4.67 -4.78 13.55
C CYS A 155 3.81 -3.54 13.87
N GLN A 156 4.39 -2.50 14.49
CA GLN A 156 3.67 -1.24 14.71
C GLN A 156 3.29 -0.60 13.38
N GLU A 157 4.22 -0.52 12.44
CA GLU A 157 3.93 0.08 11.13
C GLU A 157 2.97 -0.79 10.29
N LEU A 158 2.97 -2.11 10.46
CA LEU A 158 1.94 -2.95 9.85
C LEU A 158 0.54 -2.59 10.35
N PHE A 159 0.39 -2.35 11.66
CA PHE A 159 -0.87 -1.84 12.22
C PHE A 159 -1.20 -0.46 11.66
N ASP A 160 -0.28 0.50 11.80
CA ASP A 160 -0.50 1.90 11.44
C ASP A 160 -0.75 2.08 9.94
N PHE A 161 0.07 1.46 9.08
CA PHE A 161 -0.06 1.62 7.63
C PHE A 161 -1.25 0.85 7.05
N THR A 162 -1.67 -0.26 7.67
CA THR A 162 -2.93 -0.91 7.27
C THR A 162 -4.13 -0.03 7.64
N PHE A 163 -4.10 0.61 8.81
CA PHE A 163 -5.11 1.60 9.19
C PHE A 163 -5.14 2.77 8.19
N ASP A 164 -3.99 3.35 7.88
CA ASP A 164 -3.85 4.46 6.94
C ASP A 164 -4.25 4.05 5.51
N ALA A 165 -3.98 2.82 5.09
CA ALA A 165 -4.36 2.30 3.78
C ALA A 165 -5.88 2.35 3.56
N PHE A 166 -6.68 2.02 4.58
CA PHE A 166 -8.12 2.18 4.51
C PHE A 166 -8.55 3.64 4.42
N ASN A 167 -7.90 4.53 5.15
CA ASN A 167 -8.19 5.96 5.07
C ASN A 167 -7.84 6.53 3.70
N ASP A 168 -6.70 6.16 3.13
CA ASP A 168 -6.31 6.62 1.81
C ASP A 168 -7.17 6.01 0.70
N ALA A 169 -7.59 4.75 0.84
CA ALA A 169 -8.55 4.16 -0.09
C ALA A 169 -9.87 4.94 -0.12
N GLU A 170 -10.43 5.27 1.05
CA GLU A 170 -11.66 6.08 1.16
C GLU A 170 -11.48 7.52 0.67
N LYS A 171 -10.31 8.11 0.90
CA LYS A 171 -10.03 9.50 0.51
C LYS A 171 -9.80 9.67 -0.99
N TRP A 172 -9.10 8.71 -1.60
CA TRP A 172 -8.66 8.83 -2.99
C TRP A 172 -9.44 7.96 -3.95
N HIS A 173 -10.33 7.10 -3.46
CA HIS A 173 -11.09 6.12 -4.26
C HIS A 173 -10.15 5.34 -5.18
N VAL A 174 -9.27 4.55 -4.59
CA VAL A 174 -8.23 3.79 -5.28
C VAL A 174 -7.91 2.52 -4.50
N PRO A 175 -7.48 1.44 -5.17
CA PRO A 175 -6.86 0.31 -4.48
C PRO A 175 -5.58 0.74 -3.75
N VAL A 176 -5.44 0.35 -2.49
CA VAL A 176 -4.25 0.64 -1.68
C VAL A 176 -3.61 -0.67 -1.23
N PHE A 177 -2.28 -0.73 -1.33
CA PHE A 177 -1.49 -1.92 -1.00
C PHE A 177 -0.67 -1.72 0.27
N VAL A 178 -0.52 -2.80 1.04
CA VAL A 178 0.41 -2.89 2.16
C VAL A 178 1.35 -4.05 1.91
N PHE A 179 2.61 -3.75 1.64
CA PHE A 179 3.65 -4.73 1.34
C PHE A 179 4.41 -5.14 2.59
N SER A 180 4.09 -6.32 3.11
CA SER A 180 4.88 -7.02 4.10
C SER A 180 5.81 -8.03 3.41
N ASP A 181 6.51 -8.82 4.17
CA ASP A 181 7.28 -9.98 3.70
C ASP A 181 7.19 -11.13 4.72
N ALA A 182 7.67 -12.31 4.34
CA ALA A 182 7.61 -13.52 5.17
C ALA A 182 8.25 -13.35 6.55
N TRP A 183 9.25 -12.50 6.69
CA TRP A 183 9.90 -12.26 7.98
C TRP A 183 9.12 -11.28 8.83
N LEU A 184 8.75 -10.13 8.24
CA LEU A 184 7.98 -9.11 8.95
C LEU A 184 6.61 -9.66 9.39
N GLY A 185 5.96 -10.46 8.55
CA GLY A 185 4.68 -11.08 8.89
C GLY A 185 4.74 -12.00 10.12
N ASN A 186 5.91 -12.66 10.34
CA ASN A 186 6.08 -13.65 11.41
C ASN A 186 6.85 -13.16 12.64
N VAL A 187 7.57 -12.02 12.56
CA VAL A 187 8.28 -11.48 13.71
C VAL A 187 7.29 -11.03 14.80
N ARG A 188 7.67 -11.18 16.06
CA ARG A 188 6.88 -10.73 17.21
C ARG A 188 7.48 -9.48 17.79
N GLU A 189 6.68 -8.42 17.86
CA GLU A 189 7.09 -7.15 18.41
C GLU A 189 6.01 -6.54 19.31
N ARG A 190 6.42 -5.56 20.10
CA ARG A 190 5.49 -4.73 20.85
C ARG A 190 4.74 -3.82 19.87
N VAL A 191 3.41 -3.83 19.98
CA VAL A 191 2.49 -2.93 19.26
C VAL A 191 1.72 -2.12 20.29
N ILE A 192 1.53 -0.85 20.02
CA ILE A 192 0.69 0.05 20.81
C ILE A 192 -0.65 0.16 20.12
N ILE A 193 -1.69 -0.34 20.76
CA ILE A 193 -3.06 -0.21 20.26
C ILE A 193 -3.60 1.14 20.74
N PRO A 194 -4.07 2.02 19.85
CA PRO A 194 -4.67 3.29 20.24
C PRO A 194 -6.00 3.09 20.95
N SER A 195 -6.43 4.10 21.68
CA SER A 195 -7.77 4.13 22.29
C SER A 195 -8.82 4.25 21.18
N LEU A 196 -10.06 3.88 21.51
CA LEU A 196 -11.19 4.04 20.58
C LEU A 196 -11.42 5.52 20.21
N GLU A 197 -11.16 6.42 21.13
CA GLU A 197 -11.21 7.87 20.89
C GLU A 197 -10.17 8.31 19.85
N GLU A 198 -8.91 7.91 20.01
CA GLU A 198 -7.84 8.17 19.04
C GLU A 198 -8.11 7.56 17.66
N ILE A 199 -8.73 6.36 17.62
CA ILE A 199 -9.16 5.72 16.37
C ILE A 199 -10.25 6.57 15.70
N ASN A 200 -11.28 6.97 16.47
CA ASN A 200 -12.41 7.73 15.95
C ASN A 200 -12.01 9.13 15.42
N GLU A 201 -10.99 9.74 16.00
CA GLU A 201 -10.44 11.01 15.50
C GLU A 201 -9.73 10.87 14.14
N LYS A 202 -9.15 9.70 13.86
CA LYS A 202 -8.31 9.47 12.67
C LYS A 202 -9.02 8.75 11.54
N ILE A 203 -10.05 7.98 11.85
CA ILE A 203 -10.73 7.15 10.86
C ILE A 203 -11.49 8.00 9.84
N ILE A 204 -11.33 7.69 8.56
CA ILE A 204 -12.19 8.21 7.49
C ILE A 204 -13.31 7.19 7.27
N PRO A 205 -14.55 7.51 7.66
CA PRO A 205 -15.67 6.59 7.47
C PRO A 205 -16.07 6.50 6.00
N ARG A 206 -16.64 5.36 5.59
CA ARG A 206 -17.34 5.26 4.32
C ARG A 206 -18.54 6.22 4.35
N LYS A 207 -18.56 7.17 3.43
CA LYS A 207 -19.68 8.10 3.32
C LYS A 207 -20.86 7.44 2.63
N PRO A 208 -22.09 7.61 3.15
CA PRO A 208 -23.28 7.18 2.45
C PRO A 208 -23.47 7.99 1.18
N MET A 209 -24.18 7.41 0.22
CA MET A 209 -24.60 8.16 -0.97
C MET A 209 -25.48 9.35 -0.56
N PRO A 210 -25.35 10.50 -1.26
CA PRO A 210 -26.13 11.69 -0.93
C PRO A 210 -27.62 11.46 -1.19
N GLU A 211 -28.48 12.10 -0.39
CA GLU A 211 -29.94 12.03 -0.60
C GLU A 211 -30.37 12.69 -1.91
N ASP A 212 -29.75 13.83 -2.27
CA ASP A 212 -29.96 14.49 -3.57
C ASP A 212 -28.96 14.01 -4.61
N MET A 213 -29.35 13.02 -5.38
CA MET A 213 -28.55 12.41 -6.44
C MET A 213 -28.43 13.30 -7.69
N SER A 214 -29.25 14.34 -7.82
CA SER A 214 -29.31 15.15 -9.05
C SER A 214 -28.01 15.91 -9.37
N LYS A 215 -27.19 16.15 -8.35
CA LYS A 215 -25.90 16.86 -8.44
C LYS A 215 -24.70 15.98 -8.16
N TRP A 216 -24.94 14.74 -7.76
CA TRP A 216 -23.87 13.82 -7.44
C TRP A 216 -23.24 13.22 -8.71
N ILE A 217 -21.94 13.17 -8.72
CA ILE A 217 -21.15 12.60 -9.82
C ILE A 217 -20.34 11.45 -9.23
N PRO A 218 -20.58 10.20 -9.65
CA PRO A 218 -20.02 9.00 -9.03
C PRO A 218 -18.51 8.82 -9.23
N PHE A 219 -17.92 9.42 -10.29
CA PHE A 219 -16.53 9.22 -10.63
C PHE A 219 -15.72 10.52 -10.62
N SER A 220 -14.42 10.42 -10.42
CA SER A 220 -13.51 11.55 -10.43
C SER A 220 -13.55 12.30 -11.76
N LYS A 221 -13.46 13.62 -11.68
CA LYS A 221 -13.40 14.47 -12.88
C LYS A 221 -12.41 15.61 -12.71
N LYS A 222 -11.84 16.04 -13.82
CA LYS A 222 -11.02 17.26 -13.85
C LYS A 222 -11.88 18.49 -14.09
N ILE A 223 -11.70 19.52 -13.26
CA ILE A 223 -12.32 20.84 -13.40
C ILE A 223 -11.20 21.88 -13.36
N GLY A 224 -10.87 22.46 -14.52
CA GLY A 224 -9.65 23.26 -14.67
C GLY A 224 -8.41 22.44 -14.33
N GLU A 225 -7.58 22.93 -13.41
CA GLU A 225 -6.40 22.21 -12.93
C GLU A 225 -6.65 21.28 -11.75
N LYS A 226 -7.89 21.24 -11.23
CA LYS A 226 -8.22 20.44 -10.04
C LYS A 226 -8.89 19.12 -10.44
N ILE A 227 -8.51 18.05 -9.74
CA ILE A 227 -9.25 16.80 -9.75
C ILE A 227 -10.21 16.80 -8.57
N VAL A 228 -11.48 16.58 -8.87
CA VAL A 228 -12.55 16.43 -7.88
C VAL A 228 -12.81 14.94 -7.71
N VAL A 229 -12.48 14.41 -6.54
CA VAL A 229 -12.84 13.04 -6.12
C VAL A 229 -14.25 13.11 -5.54
N PRO A 230 -15.16 12.20 -5.88
CA PRO A 230 -16.49 12.17 -5.32
C PRO A 230 -16.47 12.06 -3.78
N GLU A 231 -17.50 12.61 -3.14
CA GLU A 231 -17.61 12.50 -1.68
C GLU A 231 -17.99 11.07 -1.22
N ALA A 232 -18.72 10.34 -2.05
CA ALA A 232 -19.19 8.99 -1.77
C ALA A 232 -18.98 8.08 -2.96
N VAL A 233 -18.68 6.83 -2.68
CA VAL A 233 -18.56 5.76 -3.69
C VAL A 233 -19.95 5.29 -4.10
N PRO A 234 -20.20 4.95 -5.39
CA PRO A 234 -21.42 4.26 -5.78
C PRO A 234 -21.67 3.04 -4.89
N THR A 235 -22.87 2.95 -4.33
CA THR A 235 -23.19 1.87 -3.37
C THR A 235 -24.43 1.11 -3.81
N LEU A 236 -24.30 -0.22 -3.93
CA LEU A 236 -25.39 -1.13 -4.29
C LEU A 236 -26.55 -1.07 -3.28
N GLY A 237 -27.78 -1.27 -3.76
CA GLY A 237 -28.99 -1.31 -2.92
C GLY A 237 -29.65 0.04 -2.72
N TYR A 238 -29.20 1.08 -3.40
CA TYR A 238 -29.92 2.35 -3.53
C TYR A 238 -30.64 2.40 -4.90
N ASP A 239 -31.85 2.92 -4.94
CA ASP A 239 -32.66 3.04 -6.17
C ASP A 239 -31.98 3.85 -7.27
N SER A 240 -31.01 4.66 -6.91
CA SER A 240 -30.22 5.51 -7.78
C SER A 240 -28.81 4.98 -8.04
N PHE A 241 -28.50 3.74 -7.64
CA PHE A 241 -27.25 3.11 -8.06
C PHE A 241 -27.23 3.10 -9.60
N PRO A 242 -26.19 3.70 -10.23
CA PRO A 242 -26.15 3.68 -11.68
C PRO A 242 -26.17 2.23 -12.15
N ASP A 243 -27.12 1.89 -13.01
CA ASP A 243 -27.25 0.56 -13.66
C ASP A 243 -26.01 0.19 -14.51
N TRP A 244 -24.92 0.98 -14.40
CA TRP A 244 -23.83 1.14 -15.35
C TRP A 244 -22.44 0.91 -14.76
N LEU A 245 -22.28 0.03 -13.78
CA LEU A 245 -20.93 -0.34 -13.38
C LEU A 245 -20.32 -1.23 -14.46
N SER A 246 -19.78 -0.57 -15.48
CA SER A 246 -19.19 -1.23 -16.63
C SER A 246 -17.69 -1.43 -16.44
N SER A 247 -17.14 -2.47 -17.09
CA SER A 247 -15.70 -2.70 -17.19
C SER A 247 -15.03 -1.89 -18.31
N VAL A 248 -15.78 -1.08 -19.04
CA VAL A 248 -15.26 -0.25 -20.15
C VAL A 248 -15.07 1.21 -19.70
N SER A 249 -14.38 1.99 -20.54
CA SER A 249 -14.28 3.43 -20.37
C SER A 249 -15.65 4.08 -20.20
N HIS A 250 -15.75 5.04 -19.31
CA HIS A 250 -17.00 5.71 -18.96
C HIS A 250 -16.82 7.21 -18.77
N ASN A 251 -17.89 7.96 -18.84
CA ASN A 251 -17.91 9.36 -18.47
C ASN A 251 -18.02 9.52 -16.93
N PRO A 252 -17.94 10.74 -16.37
CA PRO A 252 -18.05 10.93 -14.92
C PRO A 252 -19.38 10.50 -14.27
N LEU A 253 -20.40 10.24 -15.10
CA LEU A 253 -21.69 9.67 -14.65
C LEU A 253 -21.72 8.14 -14.67
N GLY A 254 -20.63 7.48 -15.07
CA GLY A 254 -20.55 6.02 -15.19
C GLY A 254 -21.08 5.44 -16.48
N LEU A 255 -21.55 6.29 -17.41
CA LEU A 255 -22.06 5.81 -18.69
C LEU A 255 -20.92 5.37 -19.61
N PRO A 256 -20.98 4.14 -20.16
CA PRO A 256 -20.00 3.63 -21.12
C PRO A 256 -19.77 4.57 -22.31
N THR A 257 -18.56 4.63 -22.81
CA THR A 257 -18.21 5.48 -23.93
C THR A 257 -17.16 4.84 -24.85
N GLU A 258 -17.31 5.07 -26.16
CA GLU A 258 -16.29 4.80 -27.17
C GLU A 258 -15.65 6.12 -27.66
N ASP A 259 -16.03 7.26 -27.09
CA ASP A 259 -15.48 8.58 -27.40
C ASP A 259 -14.08 8.73 -26.81
N SER A 260 -13.06 8.78 -27.67
CA SER A 260 -11.66 8.87 -27.26
C SER A 260 -11.35 10.11 -26.38
N PRO A 261 -11.83 11.32 -26.66
CA PRO A 261 -11.70 12.48 -25.78
C PRO A 261 -12.31 12.28 -24.39
N VAL A 262 -13.43 11.57 -24.26
CA VAL A 262 -14.06 11.28 -22.97
C VAL A 262 -13.23 10.26 -22.19
N SER A 263 -12.78 9.18 -22.86
CA SER A 263 -11.90 8.17 -22.28
C SER A 263 -10.56 8.79 -21.80
N TYR A 264 -9.97 9.68 -22.60
CA TYR A 264 -8.75 10.40 -22.21
C TYR A 264 -8.94 11.18 -20.89
N LYS A 265 -10.03 11.93 -20.76
CA LYS A 265 -10.33 12.71 -19.55
C LYS A 265 -10.57 11.81 -18.33
N MET A 266 -11.15 10.63 -18.52
CA MET A 266 -11.30 9.64 -17.46
C MET A 266 -9.94 9.18 -16.94
N ILE A 267 -9.07 8.72 -17.85
CA ILE A 267 -7.71 8.27 -17.53
C ILE A 267 -6.92 9.41 -16.86
N GLU A 268 -6.98 10.62 -17.42
CA GLU A 268 -6.36 11.80 -16.82
C GLU A 268 -6.85 12.03 -15.38
N ALA A 269 -8.15 11.89 -15.10
CA ALA A 269 -8.70 12.09 -13.77
C ALA A 269 -8.23 11.02 -12.78
N ILE A 270 -8.27 9.74 -13.14
CA ILE A 270 -7.85 8.65 -12.25
C ILE A 270 -6.34 8.64 -12.00
N CYS A 271 -5.52 9.09 -12.96
CA CYS A 271 -4.07 9.21 -12.76
C CYS A 271 -3.70 10.48 -11.98
N ASP A 272 -4.22 11.63 -12.40
CA ASP A 272 -3.87 12.94 -11.84
C ASP A 272 -4.32 13.10 -10.38
N LYS A 273 -5.39 12.39 -9.95
CA LYS A 273 -5.82 12.44 -8.54
C LYS A 273 -4.74 11.93 -7.58
N ILE A 274 -3.84 11.07 -8.06
CA ILE A 274 -2.70 10.56 -7.29
C ILE A 274 -1.45 11.39 -7.59
N THR A 275 -1.05 11.54 -8.87
CA THR A 275 0.21 12.19 -9.24
C THR A 275 0.27 13.66 -8.84
N LYS A 276 -0.84 14.41 -8.92
CA LYS A 276 -0.90 15.81 -8.48
C LYS A 276 -1.04 16.00 -6.96
N ASN A 277 -1.13 14.93 -6.20
CA ASN A 277 -1.20 14.95 -4.74
C ASN A 277 -0.11 14.10 -4.08
N GLU A 278 0.98 13.83 -4.78
CA GLU A 278 2.13 13.11 -4.25
C GLU A 278 2.66 13.72 -2.95
N ASP A 279 2.66 15.05 -2.84
CA ASP A 279 3.02 15.80 -1.65
C ASP A 279 2.19 15.47 -0.39
N LYS A 280 0.96 14.96 -0.60
CA LYS A 280 0.04 14.56 0.49
C LYS A 280 0.02 13.05 0.73
N ILE A 281 0.55 12.27 -0.21
CA ILE A 281 0.50 10.81 -0.21
C ILE A 281 1.87 10.21 0.11
N CYS A 282 2.92 10.70 -0.56
CA CYS A 282 4.27 10.18 -0.36
C CYS A 282 4.76 10.44 1.07
N ARG A 283 5.34 9.40 1.65
CA ARG A 283 5.91 9.45 3.00
C ARG A 283 7.30 8.85 2.97
N THR A 284 8.24 9.57 3.55
CA THR A 284 9.61 9.11 3.74
C THR A 284 10.06 9.34 5.17
N LYS A 285 11.14 8.70 5.57
CA LYS A 285 11.77 8.91 6.87
C LYS A 285 13.27 9.00 6.71
N SER A 286 13.82 10.13 7.14
CA SER A 286 15.24 10.43 7.08
C SER A 286 15.95 10.15 8.39
N TYR A 287 17.20 9.69 8.31
CA TYR A 287 18.10 9.51 9.42
C TYR A 287 19.48 9.99 9.03
N TYR A 288 20.07 10.89 9.78
CA TYR A 288 21.45 11.38 9.60
C TYR A 288 21.77 11.97 8.20
N LEU A 289 20.78 12.56 7.51
CA LEU A 289 20.97 13.13 6.16
C LEU A 289 21.42 14.58 6.15
N ASP A 290 21.41 15.28 7.29
CA ASP A 290 21.69 16.72 7.35
C ASP A 290 23.14 17.06 6.93
N ASP A 291 24.10 16.20 7.28
CA ASP A 291 25.53 16.33 7.01
C ASP A 291 26.11 15.16 6.21
N ALA A 292 25.26 14.39 5.52
CA ALA A 292 25.69 13.19 4.83
C ALA A 292 26.34 13.51 3.46
N ASP A 293 27.44 12.82 3.16
CA ASP A 293 28.09 12.79 1.84
C ASP A 293 27.58 11.60 1.01
N ILE A 294 27.06 10.56 1.68
CA ILE A 294 26.52 9.33 1.09
C ILE A 294 25.13 9.10 1.68
N ALA A 295 24.18 8.65 0.86
CA ALA A 295 22.88 8.21 1.33
C ALA A 295 22.62 6.72 1.02
N VAL A 296 22.10 6.00 1.99
CA VAL A 296 21.45 4.69 1.77
C VAL A 296 19.98 4.95 1.53
N VAL A 297 19.40 4.33 0.50
CA VAL A 297 17.95 4.36 0.22
C VAL A 297 17.41 2.95 0.28
N THR A 298 16.27 2.77 0.95
CA THR A 298 15.66 1.44 1.11
C THR A 298 14.19 1.56 1.55
N TYR A 299 13.46 0.47 1.56
CA TYR A 299 12.08 0.39 2.03
C TYR A 299 11.79 -0.95 2.72
N GLY A 300 10.68 -1.03 3.45
CA GLY A 300 10.27 -2.25 4.14
C GLY A 300 11.28 -2.75 5.17
N PHE A 301 11.28 -4.05 5.41
CA PHE A 301 12.10 -4.69 6.46
C PHE A 301 13.62 -4.53 6.29
N PRO A 302 14.21 -4.47 5.08
CA PRO A 302 15.63 -4.17 4.86
C PRO A 302 16.12 -2.86 5.47
N SER A 303 15.23 -1.90 5.73
CA SER A 303 15.60 -0.64 6.40
C SER A 303 16.15 -0.83 7.83
N ARG A 304 15.88 -1.95 8.46
CA ARG A 304 16.40 -2.27 9.81
C ARG A 304 17.91 -2.56 9.80
N PRO A 305 18.41 -3.54 9.03
CA PRO A 305 19.86 -3.74 8.90
C PRO A 305 20.57 -2.55 8.25
N ALA A 306 19.91 -1.84 7.33
CA ALA A 306 20.49 -0.63 6.73
C ALA A 306 20.73 0.46 7.78
N LEU A 307 19.77 0.72 8.68
CA LEU A 307 19.95 1.70 9.76
C LEU A 307 21.06 1.27 10.75
N ALA A 308 21.18 -0.02 11.03
CA ALA A 308 22.26 -0.53 11.88
C ALA A 308 23.64 -0.28 11.21
N ALA A 309 23.77 -0.59 9.92
CA ALA A 309 25.00 -0.34 9.16
C ALA A 309 25.36 1.16 9.07
N VAL A 310 24.36 2.02 8.87
CA VAL A 310 24.55 3.48 8.86
C VAL A 310 25.06 3.98 10.20
N ARG A 311 24.52 3.51 11.33
CA ARG A 311 25.00 3.89 12.67
C ARG A 311 26.45 3.47 12.89
N GLU A 312 26.80 2.22 12.55
CA GLU A 312 28.17 1.72 12.68
C GLU A 312 29.16 2.48 11.77
N ALA A 313 28.74 2.82 10.54
CA ALA A 313 29.55 3.62 9.64
C ALA A 313 29.80 5.04 10.21
N ARG A 314 28.79 5.64 10.84
CA ARG A 314 28.91 6.94 11.51
C ARG A 314 29.83 6.90 12.71
N GLU A 315 29.80 5.85 13.51
CA GLU A 315 30.74 5.63 14.60
C GLU A 315 32.19 5.52 14.08
N ALA A 316 32.38 5.02 12.86
CA ALA A 316 33.67 4.98 12.17
C ALA A 316 34.04 6.31 11.46
N GLY A 317 33.25 7.39 11.62
CA GLY A 317 33.51 8.72 11.08
C GLY A 317 33.05 8.94 9.64
N ILE A 318 32.31 8.01 9.02
CA ILE A 318 31.78 8.15 7.67
C ILE A 318 30.46 8.95 7.72
N LYS A 319 30.36 10.03 6.98
CA LYS A 319 29.17 10.86 6.86
C LYS A 319 28.13 10.22 5.93
N VAL A 320 27.42 9.24 6.41
CA VAL A 320 26.36 8.52 5.68
C VAL A 320 25.01 8.70 6.38
N GLY A 321 23.95 8.88 5.60
CA GLY A 321 22.57 8.92 6.08
C GLY A 321 21.71 7.84 5.45
N LEU A 322 20.45 7.77 5.87
CA LEU A 322 19.45 6.84 5.36
C LEU A 322 18.18 7.60 5.01
N LEU A 323 17.71 7.43 3.77
CA LEU A 323 16.35 7.74 3.37
C LEU A 323 15.56 6.44 3.29
N ARG A 324 14.52 6.34 4.10
CA ARG A 324 13.59 5.21 4.06
C ARG A 324 12.30 5.61 3.36
N LEU A 325 11.91 4.88 2.32
CA LEU A 325 10.63 5.04 1.67
C LEU A 325 9.57 4.32 2.51
N LEU A 326 8.55 5.03 2.98
CA LEU A 326 7.39 4.47 3.68
C LEU A 326 6.26 4.17 2.70
N THR A 327 6.08 5.01 1.68
CA THR A 327 5.32 4.73 0.46
C THR A 327 6.28 4.38 -0.67
N VAL A 328 5.93 3.36 -1.45
CA VAL A 328 6.66 2.96 -2.65
C VAL A 328 5.89 3.32 -3.92
N TRP A 329 4.58 3.46 -3.81
CA TRP A 329 3.71 4.05 -4.84
C TRP A 329 2.74 5.06 -4.23
N PRO A 330 2.52 6.24 -4.83
CA PRO A 330 3.39 6.79 -5.87
C PRO A 330 4.84 6.85 -5.40
N PHE A 331 5.80 6.76 -6.34
CA PHE A 331 7.22 6.88 -5.98
C PHE A 331 7.52 8.31 -5.50
N PRO A 332 8.23 8.51 -4.40
CA PRO A 332 8.53 9.83 -3.84
C PRO A 332 9.61 10.55 -4.67
N THR A 333 9.21 10.96 -5.87
CA THR A 333 10.07 11.57 -6.89
C THR A 333 10.80 12.81 -6.39
N LYS A 334 10.06 13.70 -5.70
CA LYS A 334 10.58 14.94 -5.17
C LYS A 334 11.68 14.70 -4.13
N GLU A 335 11.39 13.85 -3.14
CA GLU A 335 12.31 13.53 -2.04
C GLU A 335 13.57 12.84 -2.56
N MET A 336 13.41 11.98 -3.58
CA MET A 336 14.56 11.32 -4.21
C MET A 336 15.44 12.31 -4.98
N HIS A 337 14.83 13.23 -5.74
CA HIS A 337 15.54 14.26 -6.47
C HIS A 337 16.28 15.21 -5.52
N GLU A 338 15.59 15.76 -4.51
CA GLU A 338 16.19 16.65 -3.50
C GLU A 338 17.32 15.98 -2.73
N LEU A 339 17.21 14.67 -2.45
CA LEU A 339 18.29 13.90 -1.83
C LEU A 339 19.52 13.86 -2.76
N SER A 340 19.33 13.56 -4.04
CA SER A 340 20.41 13.42 -5.02
C SER A 340 21.08 14.75 -5.40
N GLU A 341 20.43 15.90 -5.16
CA GLU A 341 21.08 17.21 -5.23
C GLU A 341 22.06 17.44 -4.08
N LYS A 342 21.75 16.92 -2.88
CA LYS A 342 22.56 17.07 -1.66
C LYS A 342 23.73 16.10 -1.60
N VAL A 343 23.48 14.81 -1.95
CA VAL A 343 24.49 13.76 -1.91
C VAL A 343 24.77 13.25 -3.33
N LYS A 344 26.04 12.96 -3.64
CA LYS A 344 26.43 12.48 -4.97
C LYS A 344 26.64 10.98 -5.06
N LYS A 345 26.55 10.29 -3.94
CA LYS A 345 26.70 8.83 -3.85
C LYS A 345 25.50 8.24 -3.11
N ILE A 346 24.72 7.41 -3.79
CA ILE A 346 23.54 6.76 -3.24
C ILE A 346 23.77 5.25 -3.26
N ILE A 347 23.36 4.55 -2.20
CA ILE A 347 23.41 3.10 -2.09
C ILE A 347 21.97 2.62 -1.95
N ASP A 348 21.47 1.95 -2.97
CA ASP A 348 20.17 1.31 -2.96
C ASP A 348 20.26 -0.08 -2.34
N VAL A 349 19.39 -0.37 -1.37
CA VAL A 349 19.36 -1.64 -0.63
C VAL A 349 17.97 -2.25 -0.77
N GLU A 350 17.84 -3.29 -1.58
CA GLU A 350 16.57 -3.97 -1.83
C GLU A 350 16.66 -5.49 -1.62
N MET A 351 15.63 -6.08 -1.07
CA MET A 351 15.49 -7.54 -0.98
C MET A 351 14.85 -8.10 -2.26
N ASN A 352 15.43 -7.73 -3.41
CA ASN A 352 15.08 -8.15 -4.76
C ASN A 352 16.23 -7.83 -5.70
N TRP A 353 16.01 -7.92 -7.01
CA TRP A 353 17.03 -7.68 -8.05
C TRP A 353 16.90 -6.29 -8.69
N GLY A 354 16.55 -5.24 -7.91
CA GLY A 354 16.53 -3.83 -8.35
C GLY A 354 15.20 -3.37 -8.93
N GLN A 355 14.08 -3.76 -8.32
CA GLN A 355 12.76 -3.32 -8.81
C GLN A 355 12.55 -1.82 -8.65
N MET A 356 13.00 -1.23 -7.53
CA MET A 356 12.89 0.22 -7.33
C MET A 356 14.13 0.97 -7.81
N LEU A 357 15.25 0.29 -8.03
CA LEU A 357 16.49 0.87 -8.57
C LEU A 357 16.25 1.68 -9.84
N VAL A 358 15.43 1.18 -10.77
CA VAL A 358 15.08 1.85 -12.02
C VAL A 358 14.38 3.19 -11.77
N TRP A 359 13.48 3.23 -10.80
CA TRP A 359 12.77 4.46 -10.40
C TRP A 359 13.68 5.44 -9.70
N MET A 360 14.58 4.94 -8.85
CA MET A 360 15.60 5.77 -8.22
C MET A 360 16.50 6.39 -9.31
N GLN A 361 17.01 5.59 -10.23
CA GLN A 361 17.88 6.08 -11.34
C GLN A 361 17.20 7.14 -12.19
N ALA A 362 15.90 6.97 -12.51
CA ALA A 362 15.14 7.92 -13.31
C ALA A 362 14.93 9.28 -12.63
N ASN A 363 15.13 9.36 -11.32
CA ASN A 363 14.87 10.56 -10.51
C ASN A 363 16.14 11.15 -9.87
N LEU A 364 17.33 10.73 -10.30
CA LEU A 364 18.59 11.29 -9.81
C LEU A 364 18.91 12.63 -10.47
N ALA A 365 19.47 13.54 -9.69
CA ALA A 365 20.12 14.74 -10.21
C ALA A 365 21.39 14.38 -11.00
N GLU A 366 21.78 15.23 -11.94
CA GLU A 366 22.96 15.04 -12.76
C GLU A 366 24.23 14.89 -11.91
N GLY A 367 25.08 13.94 -12.28
CA GLY A 367 26.34 13.63 -11.60
C GLY A 367 26.18 12.84 -10.30
N THR A 368 25.01 12.29 -10.00
CA THR A 368 24.80 11.40 -8.86
C THR A 368 25.03 9.95 -9.27
N GLU A 369 25.87 9.24 -8.51
CA GLU A 369 26.15 7.82 -8.70
C GLU A 369 25.25 6.98 -7.80
N ILE A 370 24.75 5.85 -8.32
CA ILE A 370 23.97 4.90 -7.54
C ILE A 370 24.65 3.53 -7.53
N TYR A 371 24.77 2.95 -6.34
CA TYR A 371 25.33 1.63 -6.08
C TYR A 371 24.24 0.73 -5.56
N PHE A 372 24.24 -0.54 -5.93
CA PHE A 372 23.18 -1.47 -5.60
C PHE A 372 23.65 -2.60 -4.68
N VAL A 373 22.86 -2.92 -3.67
CA VAL A 373 23.07 -4.02 -2.72
C VAL A 373 21.83 -4.90 -2.70
N PRO A 374 21.73 -5.86 -3.62
CA PRO A 374 20.62 -6.81 -3.66
C PRO A 374 20.74 -7.88 -2.58
N GLU A 375 19.60 -8.45 -2.21
CA GLU A 375 19.55 -9.70 -1.47
C GLU A 375 18.33 -10.54 -1.93
N ILE A 376 18.48 -11.86 -1.93
CA ILE A 376 17.43 -12.77 -2.38
C ILE A 376 17.19 -13.83 -1.31
N SER A 377 15.93 -14.03 -0.95
CA SER A 377 15.47 -15.08 -0.03
C SER A 377 16.06 -15.01 1.39
N LYS A 378 16.66 -13.92 1.74
CA LYS A 378 17.14 -13.64 3.11
C LYS A 378 17.21 -12.14 3.36
N LEU A 379 17.33 -11.76 4.62
CA LEU A 379 17.55 -10.38 5.01
C LEU A 379 19.04 -10.03 4.86
N HIS A 380 19.31 -8.80 4.44
CA HIS A 380 20.67 -8.25 4.46
C HIS A 380 21.29 -8.36 5.86
N GLU A 381 22.57 -8.68 5.92
CA GLU A 381 23.33 -8.53 7.15
C GLU A 381 23.90 -7.09 7.22
N PRO A 382 23.84 -6.42 8.38
CA PRO A 382 24.39 -5.06 8.53
C PRO A 382 25.83 -4.93 8.04
N LYS A 383 26.66 -5.98 8.25
CA LYS A 383 28.07 -6.00 7.81
C LYS A 383 28.24 -5.88 6.29
N ASP A 384 27.30 -6.44 5.48
CA ASP A 384 27.41 -6.42 4.02
C ASP A 384 27.07 -5.02 3.49
N ILE A 385 26.05 -4.37 4.06
CA ILE A 385 25.71 -2.98 3.76
C ILE A 385 26.83 -2.05 4.22
N LEU A 386 27.40 -2.27 5.42
CA LEU A 386 28.52 -1.50 5.96
C LEU A 386 29.75 -1.61 5.05
N LYS A 387 30.04 -2.82 4.56
CA LYS A 387 31.13 -3.03 3.59
C LYS A 387 30.94 -2.16 2.34
N LYS A 388 29.72 -2.15 1.78
CA LYS A 388 29.41 -1.31 0.62
C LYS A 388 29.55 0.19 0.94
N ILE A 389 29.09 0.64 2.14
CA ILE A 389 29.28 2.04 2.55
C ILE A 389 30.76 2.41 2.59
N LYS A 390 31.61 1.54 3.16
CA LYS A 390 33.08 1.77 3.23
C LYS A 390 33.73 1.82 1.84
N GLU A 391 33.32 0.92 0.93
CA GLU A 391 33.79 0.90 -0.46
C GLU A 391 33.43 2.20 -1.21
N VAL A 392 32.22 2.72 -1.02
CA VAL A 392 31.71 3.93 -1.67
C VAL A 392 32.35 5.19 -1.05
N ALA A 393 32.72 5.14 0.23
CA ALA A 393 33.36 6.24 0.94
C ALA A 393 34.86 6.41 0.59
N ALA A 394 35.51 5.35 0.13
CA ALA A 394 36.92 5.36 -0.26
C ALA A 394 37.15 6.05 -1.64
#